data_a474e0687d759c68adc1f3a814875b17
#
_entry.id   a474e0687d759c68adc1f3a814875b17
#
_cell.length_a   1.000
_cell.length_b   1.000
_cell.length_c   1.000
_cell.angle_alpha   90.00
_cell.angle_beta   90.00
_cell.angle_gamma   90.00
#
_symmetry.space_group_name_H-M   'P 1'
#
loop_
_entity.id
_entity.type
_entity.pdbx_description
1 polymer ?
#
loop_
_entity_poly.entity_id
_entity_poly.type
_entity_poly.pdbx_seq_one_letter_code
_entity_poly.pdbx_strand_id
1 'polypeptide(L)'
;MSSPEPSPVQPAGRARCQGAWQDAARARTEWTWRAGRLWQIVACLSRPENVTRSLVDSVARSPRGAYLPRMGEPSVPAVGTVERWAWDYVRCEHLEGKLRPAPLPEDWEPEIAPVRRLLAPGRPPELRVVAKAVKTRGLAAPSGRARALHTFFHHELQAAELMAWALLAFPGAPREFRRGLARIAQDEVRHMHLYAGHIARLGFSIGQFPVRDWFWERVPRCVDAASFVATMGLGVESANLEHSASFAARFREAGDEEGARIQEQIGSEEIGHVRFAVTWFQALRSNLDFESWRLALPAPLSPALMRGKPLQREARLRAGQSEAFLDELEAWQPDSPGS
;
A
#
# COMPACT_ATOMS: atom_id res chain seq x y z
N MET A 1 -63.21 45.01 -16.87
CA MET A 1 -62.04 44.51 -17.57
C MET A 1 -61.00 44.21 -16.51
N SER A 2 -61.01 42.94 -16.01
CA SER A 2 -60.14 42.48 -14.94
C SER A 2 -59.02 41.70 -15.56
N SER A 3 -57.77 42.10 -15.25
CA SER A 3 -56.58 41.37 -15.64
C SER A 3 -56.35 40.14 -14.71
N PRO A 4 -55.87 39.02 -15.22
CA PRO A 4 -55.63 37.83 -14.38
C PRO A 4 -54.25 37.92 -13.66
N GLU A 5 -54.23 37.43 -12.42
CA GLU A 5 -53.07 37.20 -11.57
C GLU A 5 -52.15 36.08 -12.14
N PRO A 6 -50.84 36.17 -11.94
CA PRO A 6 -49.91 35.09 -12.32
C PRO A 6 -49.84 34.00 -11.26
N SER A 7 -49.89 32.73 -11.70
CA SER A 7 -49.71 31.53 -10.91
C SER A 7 -48.28 31.40 -10.35
N PRO A 8 -48.09 30.75 -9.19
CA PRO A 8 -46.79 30.61 -8.56
C PRO A 8 -45.94 29.52 -9.23
N VAL A 9 -44.67 29.88 -9.51
CA VAL A 9 -43.63 28.99 -10.03
C VAL A 9 -43.17 28.08 -8.89
N GLN A 10 -43.29 26.78 -9.10
CA GLN A 10 -42.71 25.76 -8.20
C GLN A 10 -41.20 25.65 -8.42
N PRO A 11 -40.36 25.50 -7.37
CA PRO A 11 -38.93 25.28 -7.51
C PRO A 11 -38.64 23.80 -7.84
N ALA A 12 -38.25 23.51 -9.07
CA ALA A 12 -37.65 22.26 -9.49
C ALA A 12 -36.19 22.25 -9.00
N GLY A 13 -35.83 21.40 -8.01
CA GLY A 13 -34.45 21.32 -7.59
C GLY A 13 -34.07 20.38 -6.43
N ARG A 14 -34.97 19.59 -5.90
CA ARG A 14 -34.61 18.69 -4.76
C ARG A 14 -34.59 17.18 -5.03
N ALA A 15 -34.92 16.72 -6.23
CA ALA A 15 -35.08 15.29 -6.51
C ALA A 15 -33.82 14.58 -7.05
N ARG A 16 -32.72 15.31 -7.40
CA ARG A 16 -31.52 14.69 -8.01
C ARG A 16 -30.39 14.34 -7.03
N CYS A 17 -30.42 14.81 -5.80
CA CYS A 17 -29.35 14.49 -4.84
C CYS A 17 -29.61 13.26 -3.97
N GLN A 18 -30.84 12.78 -3.87
CA GLN A 18 -31.15 11.60 -3.06
C GLN A 18 -30.82 10.27 -3.72
N GLY A 19 -30.85 10.17 -5.04
CA GLY A 19 -30.47 8.96 -5.79
C GLY A 19 -28.99 8.61 -5.67
N ALA A 20 -28.11 9.58 -5.72
CA ALA A 20 -26.67 9.38 -5.67
C ALA A 20 -26.16 8.82 -4.31
N TRP A 21 -26.86 9.13 -3.21
CA TRP A 21 -26.53 8.62 -1.88
C TRP A 21 -27.03 7.19 -1.65
N GLN A 22 -28.11 6.79 -2.28
CA GLN A 22 -28.63 5.42 -2.20
C GLN A 22 -27.79 4.44 -3.01
N ASP A 23 -27.25 4.87 -4.15
CA ASP A 23 -26.34 4.05 -4.97
C ASP A 23 -24.96 3.89 -4.33
N ALA A 24 -24.45 4.92 -3.67
CA ALA A 24 -23.21 4.82 -2.90
C ALA A 24 -23.34 3.96 -1.63
N ALA A 25 -24.54 3.87 -1.03
CA ALA A 25 -24.81 2.98 0.09
C ALA A 25 -25.01 1.53 -0.36
N ARG A 26 -25.61 1.29 -1.54
CA ARG A 26 -25.71 -0.06 -2.15
C ARG A 26 -24.34 -0.59 -2.58
N ALA A 27 -23.49 0.24 -3.16
CA ALA A 27 -22.13 -0.16 -3.49
C ALA A 27 -21.32 -0.57 -2.26
N ARG A 28 -21.52 0.10 -1.11
CA ARG A 28 -20.87 -0.27 0.18
C ARG A 28 -21.36 -1.59 0.74
N THR A 29 -22.64 -1.91 0.62
CA THR A 29 -23.20 -3.20 1.09
C THR A 29 -22.82 -4.37 0.18
N GLU A 30 -22.66 -4.16 -1.12
CA GLU A 30 -22.15 -5.19 -2.03
C GLU A 30 -20.65 -5.45 -1.83
N TRP A 31 -19.88 -4.46 -1.40
CA TRP A 31 -18.47 -4.59 -1.07
C TRP A 31 -18.23 -5.46 0.17
N THR A 32 -19.01 -5.28 1.23
CA THR A 32 -18.95 -6.13 2.44
C THR A 32 -19.40 -7.56 2.17
N TRP A 33 -20.31 -7.77 1.22
CA TRP A 33 -20.79 -9.10 0.82
C TRP A 33 -19.79 -9.87 -0.05
N ARG A 34 -19.02 -9.19 -0.90
CA ARG A 34 -17.94 -9.80 -1.70
C ARG A 34 -16.71 -10.15 -0.84
N ALA A 35 -16.37 -9.34 0.14
CA ALA A 35 -15.34 -9.68 1.12
C ALA A 35 -15.69 -10.94 1.92
N GLY A 36 -16.97 -11.12 2.31
CA GLY A 36 -17.44 -12.32 3.00
C GLY A 36 -17.33 -13.62 2.19
N ARG A 37 -17.40 -13.56 0.86
CA ARG A 37 -17.22 -14.75 0.00
C ARG A 37 -15.75 -15.14 -0.21
N LEU A 38 -14.81 -14.22 -0.12
CA LEU A 38 -13.38 -14.52 -0.12
C LEU A 38 -12.98 -15.35 1.11
N TRP A 39 -13.65 -15.13 2.25
CA TRP A 39 -13.44 -15.93 3.46
C TRP A 39 -13.86 -17.40 3.31
N GLN A 40 -14.90 -17.70 2.53
CA GLN A 40 -15.32 -19.07 2.27
C GLN A 40 -14.36 -19.84 1.36
N ILE A 41 -13.68 -19.17 0.45
CA ILE A 41 -12.66 -19.78 -0.43
C ILE A 41 -11.36 -20.06 0.35
N VAL A 42 -10.94 -19.15 1.22
CA VAL A 42 -9.78 -19.36 2.10
C VAL A 42 -10.05 -20.47 3.12
N ALA A 43 -11.26 -20.57 3.66
CA ALA A 43 -11.65 -21.64 4.57
C ALA A 43 -11.73 -23.04 3.90
N CYS A 44 -11.94 -23.11 2.58
CA CYS A 44 -11.87 -24.37 1.82
C CYS A 44 -10.43 -24.81 1.51
N LEU A 45 -9.46 -23.90 1.48
CA LEU A 45 -8.04 -24.18 1.21
C LEU A 45 -7.25 -24.53 2.49
N SER A 46 -7.83 -24.32 3.66
CA SER A 46 -7.20 -24.62 4.97
C SER A 46 -7.39 -26.05 5.47
N ARG A 47 -7.65 -27.03 4.60
CA ARG A 47 -7.54 -28.46 4.96
C ARG A 47 -6.13 -28.94 4.65
N PRO A 48 -5.35 -29.36 5.69
CA PRO A 48 -3.89 -29.63 5.55
C PRO A 48 -3.54 -30.89 4.77
N GLU A 49 -4.47 -31.64 4.22
CA GLU A 49 -4.20 -33.01 3.78
C GLU A 49 -3.87 -33.20 2.29
N ASN A 50 -4.04 -32.17 1.43
CA ASN A 50 -3.92 -32.39 -0.01
C ASN A 50 -2.90 -31.52 -0.79
N VAL A 51 -2.12 -30.63 -0.14
CA VAL A 51 -1.18 -29.73 -0.84
C VAL A 51 0.30 -30.04 -0.55
N THR A 52 0.61 -30.89 0.41
CA THR A 52 1.98 -31.02 0.97
C THR A 52 2.90 -32.00 0.26
N ARG A 53 2.48 -32.76 -0.75
CA ARG A 53 3.39 -33.78 -1.35
C ARG A 53 4.00 -33.44 -2.72
N SER A 54 3.47 -32.48 -3.46
CA SER A 54 3.97 -32.17 -4.81
C SER A 54 4.88 -30.94 -4.91
N LEU A 55 4.83 -30.00 -3.96
CA LEU A 55 5.61 -28.76 -4.02
C LEU A 55 6.89 -28.78 -3.14
N VAL A 56 6.97 -29.66 -2.13
CA VAL A 56 8.13 -29.73 -1.23
C VAL A 56 9.35 -30.39 -1.90
N ASP A 57 9.15 -31.32 -2.82
CA ASP A 57 10.25 -32.01 -3.51
C ASP A 57 10.97 -31.18 -4.59
N SER A 58 10.38 -30.07 -5.03
CA SER A 58 10.96 -29.18 -6.04
C SER A 58 11.90 -28.10 -5.47
N VAL A 59 11.78 -27.76 -4.19
CA VAL A 59 12.50 -26.63 -3.57
C VAL A 59 13.80 -27.07 -2.87
N ALA A 60 13.98 -28.35 -2.61
CA ALA A 60 15.07 -28.86 -1.76
C ALA A 60 16.43 -29.04 -2.45
N ARG A 61 16.58 -28.69 -3.74
CA ARG A 61 17.87 -28.82 -4.46
C ARG A 61 18.24 -27.57 -5.23
N SER A 62 18.72 -26.54 -4.54
CA SER A 62 19.50 -25.49 -5.19
C SER A 62 20.82 -25.29 -4.45
N PRO A 63 21.98 -25.40 -5.10
CA PRO A 63 23.28 -25.26 -4.44
C PRO A 63 23.51 -23.79 -4.06
N ARG A 64 24.05 -23.57 -2.87
CA ARG A 64 24.53 -22.27 -2.40
C ARG A 64 25.64 -21.79 -3.33
N GLY A 65 25.44 -20.64 -3.97
CA GLY A 65 26.43 -20.00 -4.82
C GLY A 65 25.99 -19.79 -6.27
N ALA A 66 24.74 -19.41 -6.53
CA ALA A 66 24.31 -19.08 -7.87
C ALA A 66 24.86 -17.71 -8.29
N TYR A 67 25.84 -17.74 -9.19
CA TYR A 67 26.23 -16.68 -10.12
C TYR A 67 24.97 -15.96 -10.64
N LEU A 68 24.85 -14.67 -10.32
CA LEU A 68 23.82 -13.83 -10.95
C LEU A 68 24.20 -13.66 -12.42
N PRO A 69 23.45 -14.20 -13.39
CA PRO A 69 23.70 -13.94 -14.79
C PRO A 69 23.56 -12.44 -15.03
N ARG A 70 24.38 -11.87 -15.93
CA ARG A 70 24.15 -10.53 -16.48
C ARG A 70 22.73 -10.52 -17.06
N MET A 71 21.78 -10.01 -16.27
CA MET A 71 20.40 -9.88 -16.69
C MET A 71 20.37 -8.84 -17.81
N GLY A 72 20.07 -9.26 -19.03
CA GLY A 72 19.64 -8.36 -20.09
C GLY A 72 18.46 -7.52 -19.60
N GLU A 73 18.14 -6.41 -20.25
CA GLU A 73 16.95 -5.65 -19.90
C GLU A 73 15.73 -6.57 -19.86
N PRO A 74 14.90 -6.50 -18.78
CA PRO A 74 13.72 -7.37 -18.68
C PRO A 74 12.79 -7.16 -19.87
N SER A 75 12.24 -8.24 -20.42
CA SER A 75 11.31 -8.16 -21.55
C SER A 75 10.05 -7.37 -21.16
N VAL A 76 9.60 -6.49 -22.06
CA VAL A 76 8.39 -5.70 -21.85
C VAL A 76 7.16 -6.63 -21.86
N PRO A 77 6.22 -6.50 -20.89
CA PRO A 77 4.99 -7.30 -20.87
C PRO A 77 4.07 -7.06 -22.08
N ALA A 78 3.20 -8.04 -22.37
CA ALA A 78 2.22 -7.95 -23.45
C ALA A 78 1.24 -6.79 -23.22
N VAL A 79 0.92 -6.06 -24.28
CA VAL A 79 -0.05 -4.95 -24.25
C VAL A 79 -1.42 -5.45 -23.80
N GLY A 80 -2.14 -4.66 -23.01
CA GLY A 80 -3.48 -4.98 -22.49
C GLY A 80 -3.48 -5.86 -21.24
N THR A 81 -2.32 -6.26 -20.72
CA THR A 81 -2.22 -7.07 -19.50
C THR A 81 -1.98 -6.24 -18.24
N VAL A 82 -2.31 -6.80 -17.07
CA VAL A 82 -2.04 -6.19 -15.76
C VAL A 82 -0.54 -5.99 -15.55
N GLU A 83 0.28 -6.92 -16.03
CA GLU A 83 1.74 -6.82 -15.98
C GLU A 83 2.25 -5.64 -16.81
N ARG A 84 1.62 -5.38 -17.98
CA ARG A 84 1.97 -4.21 -18.79
C ARG A 84 1.56 -2.91 -18.11
N TRP A 85 0.38 -2.87 -17.50
CA TRP A 85 -0.06 -1.76 -16.67
C TRP A 85 0.95 -1.47 -15.52
N ALA A 86 1.37 -2.52 -14.80
CA ALA A 86 2.34 -2.41 -13.73
C ALA A 86 3.71 -1.89 -14.23
N TRP A 87 4.18 -2.40 -15.36
CA TRP A 87 5.40 -1.96 -16.01
C TRP A 87 5.37 -0.48 -16.38
N ASP A 88 4.31 -0.07 -17.07
CA ASP A 88 4.14 1.32 -17.51
C ASP A 88 3.99 2.25 -16.30
N TYR A 89 3.25 1.84 -15.26
CA TYR A 89 3.09 2.62 -14.03
C TYR A 89 4.41 2.81 -13.29
N VAL A 90 5.17 1.75 -13.05
CA VAL A 90 6.46 1.85 -12.36
C VAL A 90 7.44 2.72 -13.13
N ARG A 91 7.48 2.62 -14.44
CA ARG A 91 8.41 3.37 -15.31
C ARG A 91 7.92 4.77 -15.71
N CYS A 92 6.71 5.14 -15.36
CA CYS A 92 6.16 6.47 -15.69
C CYS A 92 7.01 7.58 -15.06
N GLU A 93 7.45 8.55 -15.87
CA GLU A 93 8.24 9.71 -15.48
C GLU A 93 7.40 11.00 -15.40
N HIS A 94 6.08 10.89 -15.53
CA HIS A 94 5.16 12.02 -15.50
C HIS A 94 4.30 11.99 -14.25
N LEU A 95 4.25 13.08 -13.49
CA LEU A 95 3.47 13.19 -12.26
C LEU A 95 1.98 12.91 -12.51
N GLU A 96 1.44 13.41 -13.61
CA GLU A 96 0.04 13.14 -13.98
C GLU A 96 -0.22 11.65 -14.20
N GLY A 97 0.70 10.91 -14.85
CA GLY A 97 0.57 9.47 -15.05
C GLY A 97 0.69 8.67 -13.74
N LYS A 98 1.42 9.18 -12.74
CA LYS A 98 1.46 8.59 -11.39
C LYS A 98 0.15 8.83 -10.63
N LEU A 99 -0.42 10.02 -10.76
CA LEU A 99 -1.67 10.39 -10.12
C LEU A 99 -2.92 9.81 -10.81
N ARG A 100 -2.86 9.64 -12.13
CA ARG A 100 -3.97 9.15 -12.96
C ARG A 100 -3.51 8.03 -13.87
N PRO A 101 -3.16 6.86 -13.31
CA PRO A 101 -2.80 5.72 -14.12
C PRO A 101 -3.98 5.31 -15.02
N ALA A 102 -3.66 4.65 -16.13
CA ALA A 102 -4.67 4.02 -16.98
C ALA A 102 -5.52 3.05 -16.15
N PRO A 103 -6.77 2.80 -16.54
CA PRO A 103 -7.60 1.78 -15.90
C PRO A 103 -6.88 0.42 -15.86
N LEU A 104 -7.03 -0.29 -14.74
CA LEU A 104 -6.44 -1.62 -14.58
C LEU A 104 -7.09 -2.59 -15.58
N PRO A 105 -6.29 -3.27 -16.44
CA PRO A 105 -6.81 -4.29 -17.35
C PRO A 105 -7.39 -5.50 -16.62
N GLU A 106 -8.24 -6.26 -17.31
CA GLU A 106 -8.74 -7.54 -16.79
C GLU A 106 -7.81 -8.72 -17.15
N ASP A 107 -7.10 -8.60 -18.27
CA ASP A 107 -6.22 -9.64 -18.78
C ASP A 107 -4.87 -9.68 -18.04
N TRP A 108 -4.35 -10.89 -17.97
CA TRP A 108 -3.05 -11.19 -17.34
C TRP A 108 -2.17 -11.96 -18.32
N GLU A 109 -0.85 -11.79 -18.18
CA GLU A 109 0.08 -12.69 -18.87
C GLU A 109 -0.14 -14.16 -18.42
N PRO A 110 0.29 -15.15 -19.22
CA PRO A 110 0.28 -16.57 -18.83
C PRO A 110 1.00 -16.80 -17.49
N GLU A 111 0.63 -17.86 -16.77
CA GLU A 111 1.20 -18.16 -15.44
C GLU A 111 2.73 -18.35 -15.44
N ILE A 112 3.32 -18.70 -16.58
CA ILE A 112 4.78 -18.82 -16.76
C ILE A 112 5.32 -17.53 -17.38
N ALA A 113 4.99 -16.38 -16.80
CA ALA A 113 5.57 -15.12 -17.22
C ALA A 113 7.00 -14.95 -16.69
N PRO A 114 7.90 -14.24 -17.41
CA PRO A 114 9.25 -14.00 -16.94
C PRO A 114 9.27 -13.10 -15.71
N VAL A 115 10.20 -13.37 -14.79
CA VAL A 115 10.47 -12.49 -13.65
C VAL A 115 11.09 -11.19 -14.12
N ARG A 116 10.49 -10.06 -13.74
CA ARG A 116 10.95 -8.72 -14.10
C ARG A 116 11.20 -7.89 -12.86
N ARG A 117 12.46 -7.77 -12.45
CA ARG A 117 12.85 -6.97 -11.30
C ARG A 117 13.42 -5.63 -11.77
N LEU A 118 12.57 -4.61 -11.79
CA LEU A 118 13.01 -3.24 -12.03
C LEU A 118 13.86 -2.78 -10.84
N LEU A 119 15.00 -2.14 -11.12
CA LEU A 119 15.94 -1.70 -10.09
C LEU A 119 15.57 -0.33 -9.50
N ALA A 120 14.84 0.47 -10.27
CA ALA A 120 14.38 1.79 -9.87
C ALA A 120 13.08 2.13 -10.60
N PRO A 121 12.26 3.03 -10.04
CA PRO A 121 11.09 3.56 -10.72
C PRO A 121 11.46 4.69 -11.68
N GLY A 122 10.58 5.00 -12.62
CA GLY A 122 10.57 6.30 -13.27
C GLY A 122 10.22 7.39 -12.25
N ARG A 123 10.96 8.51 -12.27
CA ARG A 123 10.67 9.63 -11.36
C ARG A 123 10.29 10.88 -12.14
N PRO A 124 9.11 11.45 -11.83
CA PRO A 124 8.77 12.78 -12.32
C PRO A 124 9.86 13.80 -11.95
N PRO A 125 10.31 14.65 -12.87
CA PRO A 125 11.40 15.61 -12.62
C PRO A 125 11.05 16.62 -11.50
N GLU A 126 9.77 16.82 -11.21
CA GLU A 126 9.30 17.64 -10.10
C GLU A 126 9.69 17.05 -8.73
N LEU A 127 9.79 15.72 -8.64
CA LEU A 127 10.13 15.02 -7.40
C LEU A 127 11.64 14.89 -7.23
N ARG A 128 12.26 15.93 -6.67
CA ARG A 128 13.70 15.93 -6.40
C ARG A 128 14.07 14.94 -5.30
N VAL A 129 14.63 13.80 -5.68
CA VAL A 129 15.08 12.76 -4.75
C VAL A 129 16.41 13.14 -4.12
N VAL A 130 16.53 12.97 -2.80
CA VAL A 130 17.75 13.23 -2.01
C VAL A 130 18.16 12.01 -1.19
N ALA A 131 19.44 11.82 -0.98
CA ALA A 131 19.98 10.68 -0.24
C ALA A 131 19.63 10.68 1.26
N LYS A 132 19.41 11.85 1.84
CA LYS A 132 19.02 11.99 3.27
C LYS A 132 17.74 12.78 3.37
N ALA A 133 16.78 12.24 4.13
CA ALA A 133 15.55 12.95 4.42
C ALA A 133 15.83 14.29 5.09
N VAL A 134 15.16 15.33 4.63
CA VAL A 134 15.18 16.64 5.29
C VAL A 134 14.25 16.54 6.49
N LYS A 135 14.78 16.82 7.70
CA LYS A 135 13.98 16.82 8.94
C LYS A 135 12.77 17.75 8.78
N THR A 136 11.60 17.22 9.03
CA THR A 136 10.36 18.03 9.10
C THR A 136 10.46 18.97 10.28
N ARG A 137 10.35 20.28 10.04
CA ARG A 137 10.15 21.27 11.10
C ARG A 137 8.76 21.06 11.69
N GLY A 138 8.47 21.63 12.89
CA GLY A 138 7.18 21.46 13.56
C GLY A 138 5.98 21.81 12.64
N LEU A 139 4.79 21.33 13.00
CA LEU A 139 3.56 21.49 12.20
C LEU A 139 2.85 22.84 12.41
N ALA A 140 3.35 23.71 13.31
CA ALA A 140 2.73 25.00 13.60
C ALA A 140 2.57 25.89 12.36
N ALA A 141 3.58 25.93 11.48
CA ALA A 141 3.52 26.68 10.24
C ALA A 141 2.90 25.87 9.09
N PRO A 142 2.11 26.50 8.16
CA PRO A 142 1.59 25.83 6.97
C PRO A 142 2.65 25.10 6.14
N SER A 143 3.86 25.68 6.01
CA SER A 143 4.97 25.05 5.28
C SER A 143 5.49 23.77 5.96
N GLY A 144 5.41 23.68 7.27
CA GLY A 144 5.75 22.47 8.03
C GLY A 144 4.72 21.37 7.79
N ARG A 145 3.43 21.71 7.81
CA ARG A 145 2.33 20.79 7.47
C ARG A 145 2.42 20.30 6.03
N ALA A 146 2.56 21.22 5.08
CA ALA A 146 2.71 20.87 3.66
C ALA A 146 3.92 19.96 3.40
N ARG A 147 5.05 20.17 4.07
CA ARG A 147 6.23 19.31 3.97
C ARG A 147 5.96 17.91 4.52
N ALA A 148 5.26 17.78 5.64
CA ALA A 148 4.89 16.49 6.21
C ALA A 148 3.97 15.72 5.25
N LEU A 149 2.90 16.35 4.77
CA LEU A 149 1.97 15.79 3.80
C LEU A 149 2.67 15.40 2.49
N HIS A 150 3.62 16.22 2.03
CA HIS A 150 4.41 15.91 0.83
C HIS A 150 5.30 14.66 1.02
N THR A 151 5.81 14.45 2.23
CA THR A 151 6.54 13.22 2.57
C THR A 151 5.59 12.01 2.53
N PHE A 152 4.39 12.13 3.10
CA PHE A 152 3.38 11.05 3.06
C PHE A 152 2.92 10.77 1.64
N PHE A 153 2.59 11.81 0.86
CA PHE A 153 2.31 11.66 -0.57
C PHE A 153 3.36 10.81 -1.28
N HIS A 154 4.64 11.06 -0.99
CA HIS A 154 5.74 10.31 -1.62
C HIS A 154 5.86 8.88 -1.08
N HIS A 155 5.45 8.62 0.16
CA HIS A 155 5.36 7.26 0.69
C HIS A 155 4.29 6.46 -0.04
N GLU A 156 3.07 7.00 -0.23
CA GLU A 156 2.00 6.36 -0.98
C GLU A 156 2.41 6.12 -2.45
N LEU A 157 3.11 7.08 -3.07
CA LEU A 157 3.66 6.89 -4.42
C LEU A 157 4.59 5.69 -4.47
N GLN A 158 5.52 5.57 -3.52
CA GLN A 158 6.43 4.43 -3.48
C GLN A 158 5.68 3.12 -3.17
N ALA A 159 4.66 3.15 -2.31
CA ALA A 159 3.83 1.97 -2.02
C ALA A 159 3.08 1.51 -3.28
N ALA A 160 2.38 2.40 -3.98
CA ALA A 160 1.71 2.09 -5.24
C ALA A 160 2.66 1.48 -6.29
N GLU A 161 3.84 2.08 -6.46
CA GLU A 161 4.87 1.59 -7.37
C GLU A 161 5.39 0.20 -6.96
N LEU A 162 5.60 -0.06 -5.67
CA LEU A 162 6.13 -1.32 -5.17
C LEU A 162 5.09 -2.43 -5.18
N MET A 163 3.80 -2.14 -4.99
CA MET A 163 2.73 -3.10 -5.25
C MET A 163 2.69 -3.49 -6.73
N ALA A 164 2.81 -2.52 -7.64
CA ALA A 164 2.92 -2.77 -9.08
C ALA A 164 4.23 -3.53 -9.44
N TRP A 165 5.35 -3.18 -8.83
CA TRP A 165 6.61 -3.89 -8.98
C TRP A 165 6.52 -5.36 -8.57
N ALA A 166 5.80 -5.67 -7.48
CA ALA A 166 5.63 -7.04 -7.01
C ALA A 166 4.86 -7.92 -7.99
N LEU A 167 3.93 -7.34 -8.78
CA LEU A 167 3.26 -8.05 -9.89
C LEU A 167 4.24 -8.55 -10.94
N LEU A 168 5.32 -7.82 -11.17
CA LEU A 168 6.38 -8.12 -12.15
C LEU A 168 7.47 -9.02 -11.55
N ALA A 169 7.79 -8.81 -10.27
CA ALA A 169 8.85 -9.52 -9.58
C ALA A 169 8.44 -10.94 -9.17
N PHE A 170 7.15 -11.19 -8.96
CA PHE A 170 6.62 -12.47 -8.47
C PHE A 170 5.50 -13.02 -9.36
N PRO A 171 5.76 -13.26 -10.67
CA PRO A 171 4.72 -13.71 -11.61
C PRO A 171 4.12 -15.08 -11.24
N GLY A 172 4.88 -15.94 -10.57
CA GLY A 172 4.41 -17.24 -10.08
C GLY A 172 3.62 -17.19 -8.77
N ALA A 173 3.41 -16.01 -8.16
CA ALA A 173 2.56 -15.91 -6.98
C ALA A 173 1.07 -16.13 -7.34
N PRO A 174 0.23 -16.60 -6.38
CA PRO A 174 -1.18 -16.86 -6.64
C PRO A 174 -1.91 -15.67 -7.28
N ARG A 175 -2.77 -15.94 -8.27
CA ARG A 175 -3.51 -14.91 -9.00
C ARG A 175 -4.30 -13.97 -8.09
N GLU A 176 -4.93 -14.50 -7.04
CA GLU A 176 -5.69 -13.70 -6.09
C GLU A 176 -4.81 -12.79 -5.23
N PHE A 177 -3.61 -13.23 -4.88
CA PHE A 177 -2.60 -12.39 -4.25
C PHE A 177 -2.25 -11.20 -5.16
N ARG A 178 -1.92 -11.48 -6.41
CA ARG A 178 -1.54 -10.47 -7.39
C ARG A 178 -2.69 -9.48 -7.68
N ARG A 179 -3.94 -9.96 -7.74
CA ARG A 179 -5.13 -9.09 -7.83
C ARG A 179 -5.27 -8.16 -6.62
N GLY A 180 -4.99 -8.67 -5.42
CA GLY A 180 -4.98 -7.87 -4.20
C GLY A 180 -3.93 -6.76 -4.27
N LEU A 181 -2.70 -7.06 -4.69
CA LEU A 181 -1.64 -6.05 -4.87
C LEU A 181 -2.05 -4.96 -5.85
N ALA A 182 -2.66 -5.33 -7.00
CA ALA A 182 -3.13 -4.36 -7.98
C ALA A 182 -4.21 -3.41 -7.41
N ARG A 183 -5.09 -3.90 -6.53
CA ARG A 183 -6.11 -3.09 -5.86
C ARG A 183 -5.48 -2.16 -4.81
N ILE A 184 -4.55 -2.67 -4.01
CA ILE A 184 -3.82 -1.84 -3.04
C ILE A 184 -3.09 -0.72 -3.79
N ALA A 185 -2.40 -0.99 -4.91
CA ALA A 185 -1.78 0.05 -5.72
C ALA A 185 -2.76 1.18 -6.13
N GLN A 186 -4.03 0.84 -6.44
CA GLN A 186 -5.06 1.84 -6.74
C GLN A 186 -5.52 2.61 -5.49
N ASP A 187 -5.56 1.95 -4.33
CA ASP A 187 -5.87 2.62 -3.06
C ASP A 187 -4.78 3.63 -2.70
N GLU A 188 -3.50 3.29 -2.90
CA GLU A 188 -2.38 4.22 -2.66
C GLU A 188 -2.42 5.43 -3.60
N VAL A 189 -2.84 5.24 -4.87
CA VAL A 189 -3.08 6.37 -5.77
C VAL A 189 -4.18 7.29 -5.22
N ARG A 190 -5.23 6.73 -4.64
CA ARG A 190 -6.29 7.52 -4.00
C ARG A 190 -5.79 8.26 -2.76
N HIS A 191 -4.93 7.63 -1.93
CA HIS A 191 -4.27 8.29 -0.79
C HIS A 191 -3.41 9.47 -1.24
N MET A 192 -2.64 9.31 -2.33
CA MET A 192 -1.90 10.43 -2.94
C MET A 192 -2.80 11.63 -3.26
N HIS A 193 -4.00 11.41 -3.80
CA HIS A 193 -4.94 12.50 -4.10
C HIS A 193 -5.43 13.23 -2.85
N LEU A 194 -5.66 12.53 -1.74
CA LEU A 194 -6.04 13.16 -0.47
C LEU A 194 -4.94 14.11 0.01
N TYR A 195 -3.69 13.64 0.00
CA TYR A 195 -2.55 14.49 0.38
C TYR A 195 -2.31 15.65 -0.58
N ALA A 196 -2.32 15.40 -1.89
CA ALA A 196 -2.12 16.45 -2.90
C ALA A 196 -3.18 17.55 -2.80
N GLY A 197 -4.45 17.18 -2.59
CA GLY A 197 -5.54 18.13 -2.40
C GLY A 197 -5.34 19.02 -1.17
N HIS A 198 -4.85 18.46 -0.06
CA HIS A 198 -4.61 19.27 1.14
C HIS A 198 -3.36 20.13 1.04
N ILE A 199 -2.28 19.62 0.42
CA ILE A 199 -1.08 20.41 0.11
C ILE A 199 -1.46 21.66 -0.70
N ALA A 200 -2.32 21.51 -1.71
CA ALA A 200 -2.80 22.63 -2.53
C ALA A 200 -3.62 23.64 -1.69
N ARG A 201 -4.49 23.17 -0.79
CA ARG A 201 -5.24 24.06 0.14
C ARG A 201 -4.34 24.84 1.09
N LEU A 202 -3.19 24.28 1.48
CA LEU A 202 -2.17 24.99 2.27
C LEU A 202 -1.35 26.00 1.46
N GLY A 203 -1.58 26.11 0.13
CA GLY A 203 -0.88 27.03 -0.78
C GLY A 203 0.46 26.50 -1.31
N PHE A 204 0.65 25.17 -1.32
CA PHE A 204 1.87 24.51 -1.78
C PHE A 204 1.56 23.55 -2.93
N SER A 205 2.62 23.07 -3.61
CA SER A 205 2.52 22.16 -4.74
C SER A 205 3.37 20.89 -4.51
N ILE A 206 2.97 19.80 -5.16
CA ILE A 206 3.82 18.60 -5.25
C ILE A 206 5.12 18.97 -5.99
N GLY A 207 6.24 18.45 -5.49
CA GLY A 207 7.58 18.77 -6.00
C GLY A 207 8.28 19.93 -5.28
N GLN A 208 7.57 20.72 -4.48
CA GLN A 208 8.14 21.88 -3.78
C GLN A 208 9.16 21.49 -2.68
N PHE A 209 9.07 20.27 -2.17
CA PHE A 209 9.97 19.76 -1.15
C PHE A 209 10.73 18.53 -1.67
N PRO A 210 12.02 18.36 -1.26
CA PRO A 210 12.76 17.16 -1.63
C PRO A 210 12.18 15.92 -0.93
N VAL A 211 12.30 14.77 -1.59
CA VAL A 211 11.80 13.46 -1.16
C VAL A 211 12.92 12.43 -1.08
N ARG A 212 12.67 11.28 -0.47
CA ARG A 212 13.61 10.18 -0.42
C ARG A 212 12.94 8.86 -0.82
N ASP A 213 13.60 8.09 -1.69
CA ASP A 213 13.14 6.78 -2.14
C ASP A 213 13.50 5.68 -1.11
N TRP A 214 13.09 5.88 0.15
CA TRP A 214 13.47 5.01 1.26
C TRP A 214 12.96 3.58 1.09
N PHE A 215 11.75 3.38 0.55
CA PHE A 215 11.17 2.07 0.29
C PHE A 215 11.87 1.39 -0.89
N TRP A 216 12.10 2.11 -1.98
CA TRP A 216 12.81 1.61 -3.15
C TRP A 216 14.27 1.22 -2.88
N GLU A 217 14.94 1.87 -1.94
CA GLU A 217 16.29 1.49 -1.51
C GLU A 217 16.32 0.10 -0.86
N ARG A 218 15.18 -0.46 -0.42
CA ARG A 218 15.09 -1.64 0.47
C ARG A 218 14.21 -2.76 -0.07
N VAL A 219 13.01 -2.45 -0.49
CA VAL A 219 12.00 -3.45 -0.88
C VAL A 219 12.41 -4.31 -2.07
N PRO A 220 13.12 -3.81 -3.12
CA PRO A 220 13.59 -4.67 -4.21
C PRO A 220 14.59 -5.76 -3.79
N ARG A 221 15.06 -5.76 -2.54
CA ARG A 221 15.87 -6.85 -1.95
C ARG A 221 15.03 -8.05 -1.51
N CYS A 222 13.71 -7.94 -1.44
CA CYS A 222 12.82 -9.06 -1.14
C CYS A 222 12.99 -10.14 -2.20
N VAL A 223 13.37 -11.34 -1.79
CA VAL A 223 13.71 -12.44 -2.71
C VAL A 223 12.48 -13.17 -3.22
N ASP A 224 11.39 -13.18 -2.46
CA ASP A 224 10.12 -13.85 -2.76
C ASP A 224 8.91 -13.02 -2.29
N ALA A 225 7.71 -13.48 -2.65
CA ALA A 225 6.45 -12.81 -2.30
C ALA A 225 6.23 -12.74 -0.78
N ALA A 226 6.69 -13.74 -0.01
CA ALA A 226 6.53 -13.72 1.44
C ALA A 226 7.42 -12.66 2.10
N SER A 227 8.68 -12.51 1.67
CA SER A 227 9.55 -11.44 2.15
C SER A 227 9.05 -10.04 1.75
N PHE A 228 8.42 -9.92 0.58
CA PHE A 228 7.73 -8.68 0.17
C PHE A 228 6.57 -8.35 1.10
N VAL A 229 5.68 -9.31 1.36
CA VAL A 229 4.53 -9.15 2.28
C VAL A 229 5.00 -8.83 3.70
N ALA A 230 6.07 -9.51 4.17
CA ALA A 230 6.68 -9.22 5.47
C ALA A 230 7.17 -7.77 5.57
N THR A 231 7.76 -7.26 4.50
CA THR A 231 8.37 -5.95 4.47
C THR A 231 7.34 -4.83 4.26
N MET A 232 6.54 -4.92 3.19
CA MET A 232 5.56 -3.88 2.88
C MET A 232 4.36 -3.98 3.81
N GLY A 233 3.61 -5.06 3.78
CA GLY A 233 2.33 -5.12 4.47
C GLY A 233 2.45 -5.25 5.99
N LEU A 234 3.22 -6.26 6.49
CA LEU A 234 3.40 -6.47 7.93
C LEU A 234 4.41 -5.51 8.55
N GLY A 235 5.26 -4.89 7.73
CA GLY A 235 6.25 -3.90 8.15
C GLY A 235 5.76 -2.46 7.94
N VAL A 236 5.85 -1.96 6.72
CA VAL A 236 5.64 -0.55 6.37
C VAL A 236 4.19 -0.12 6.60
N GLU A 237 3.19 -0.84 6.02
CA GLU A 237 1.77 -0.51 6.19
C GLU A 237 1.30 -0.67 7.64
N SER A 238 1.82 -1.70 8.34
CA SER A 238 1.52 -1.84 9.77
C SER A 238 2.08 -0.68 10.60
N ALA A 239 3.29 -0.18 10.29
CA ALA A 239 3.86 0.99 10.96
C ALA A 239 3.10 2.28 10.60
N ASN A 240 2.42 2.33 9.45
CA ASN A 240 1.59 3.45 9.06
C ASN A 240 0.35 3.60 9.96
N LEU A 241 -0.13 2.52 10.60
CA LEU A 241 -1.20 2.59 11.61
C LEU A 241 -0.80 3.48 12.81
N GLU A 242 0.47 3.39 13.26
CA GLU A 242 0.99 4.23 14.33
C GLU A 242 1.27 5.66 13.84
N HIS A 243 1.85 5.78 12.64
CA HIS A 243 2.21 7.08 12.09
C HIS A 243 0.99 7.92 11.82
N SER A 244 -0.05 7.37 11.18
CA SER A 244 -1.28 8.10 10.89
C SER A 244 -1.98 8.56 12.17
N ALA A 245 -2.10 7.71 13.20
CA ALA A 245 -2.67 8.10 14.49
C ALA A 245 -1.88 9.22 15.16
N SER A 246 -0.54 9.11 15.18
CA SER A 246 0.35 10.12 15.75
C SER A 246 0.27 11.45 15.01
N PHE A 247 0.25 11.42 13.68
CA PHE A 247 0.18 12.64 12.88
C PHE A 247 -1.22 13.25 12.88
N ALA A 248 -2.30 12.47 12.97
CA ALA A 248 -3.65 13.00 13.18
C ALA A 248 -3.72 13.87 14.45
N ALA A 249 -3.21 13.36 15.57
CA ALA A 249 -3.14 14.13 16.82
C ALA A 249 -2.33 15.41 16.66
N ARG A 250 -1.15 15.33 16.05
CA ARG A 250 -0.26 16.49 15.85
C ARG A 250 -0.81 17.54 14.88
N PHE A 251 -1.54 17.13 13.83
CA PHE A 251 -2.24 18.05 12.93
C PHE A 251 -3.36 18.78 13.68
N ARG A 252 -4.11 18.06 14.52
CA ARG A 252 -5.17 18.65 15.36
C ARG A 252 -4.59 19.65 16.37
N GLU A 253 -3.49 19.32 17.05
CA GLU A 253 -2.77 20.23 17.94
C GLU A 253 -2.28 21.51 17.20
N ALA A 254 -1.96 21.38 15.91
CA ALA A 254 -1.57 22.50 15.05
C ALA A 254 -2.75 23.28 14.46
N GLY A 255 -4.00 22.94 14.81
CA GLY A 255 -5.23 23.56 14.29
C GLY A 255 -5.57 23.15 12.87
N ASP A 256 -5.07 22.02 12.37
CA ASP A 256 -5.31 21.49 11.02
C ASP A 256 -6.22 20.26 11.10
N GLU A 257 -7.52 20.48 11.29
CA GLU A 257 -8.52 19.41 11.37
C GLU A 257 -8.63 18.60 10.07
N GLU A 258 -8.43 19.23 8.92
CA GLU A 258 -8.48 18.53 7.64
C GLU A 258 -7.28 17.59 7.48
N GLY A 259 -6.08 18.04 7.85
CA GLY A 259 -4.89 17.20 7.89
C GLY A 259 -5.08 16.01 8.85
N ALA A 260 -5.67 16.24 10.02
CA ALA A 260 -5.99 15.19 10.99
C ALA A 260 -6.98 14.18 10.41
N ARG A 261 -8.07 14.64 9.80
CA ARG A 261 -9.10 13.78 9.20
C ARG A 261 -8.53 12.91 8.06
N ILE A 262 -7.65 13.44 7.22
CA ILE A 262 -6.99 12.68 6.16
C ILE A 262 -6.15 11.55 6.76
N GLN A 263 -5.37 11.82 7.81
CA GLN A 263 -4.58 10.81 8.49
C GLN A 263 -5.45 9.70 9.11
N GLU A 264 -6.55 10.05 9.76
CA GLU A 264 -7.50 9.11 10.35
C GLU A 264 -8.16 8.24 9.27
N GLN A 265 -8.54 8.85 8.15
CA GLN A 265 -9.14 8.12 7.02
C GLN A 265 -8.14 7.09 6.46
N ILE A 266 -6.94 7.51 6.12
CA ILE A 266 -5.90 6.63 5.57
C ILE A 266 -5.56 5.53 6.59
N GLY A 267 -5.30 5.87 7.85
CA GLY A 267 -5.01 4.86 8.89
C GLY A 267 -6.13 3.83 9.07
N SER A 268 -7.40 4.21 8.87
CA SER A 268 -8.53 3.26 8.90
C SER A 268 -8.52 2.33 7.68
N GLU A 269 -8.14 2.81 6.50
CA GLU A 269 -8.07 2.04 5.27
C GLU A 269 -6.88 1.08 5.27
N GLU A 270 -5.74 1.48 5.86
CA GLU A 270 -4.54 0.65 6.04
C GLU A 270 -4.78 -0.64 6.84
N ILE A 271 -5.77 -0.68 7.71
CA ILE A 271 -6.17 -1.93 8.39
C ILE A 271 -6.51 -3.03 7.36
N GLY A 272 -7.07 -2.64 6.21
CA GLY A 272 -7.38 -3.56 5.10
C GLY A 272 -6.11 -4.09 4.43
N HIS A 273 -5.12 -3.23 4.19
CA HIS A 273 -3.83 -3.59 3.60
C HIS A 273 -3.03 -4.52 4.52
N VAL A 274 -2.99 -4.22 5.82
CA VAL A 274 -2.34 -5.08 6.83
C VAL A 274 -3.05 -6.43 6.93
N ARG A 275 -4.39 -6.47 6.89
CA ARG A 275 -5.14 -7.73 6.90
C ARG A 275 -4.84 -8.59 5.68
N PHE A 276 -4.74 -7.98 4.50
CA PHE A 276 -4.29 -8.66 3.30
C PHE A 276 -2.91 -9.29 3.52
N ALA A 277 -1.98 -8.55 4.13
CA ALA A 277 -0.65 -9.03 4.41
C ALA A 277 -0.62 -10.19 5.42
N VAL A 278 -1.40 -10.11 6.51
CA VAL A 278 -1.57 -11.21 7.48
C VAL A 278 -2.03 -12.49 6.77
N THR A 279 -3.09 -12.37 5.96
CA THR A 279 -3.67 -13.50 5.23
C THR A 279 -2.64 -14.14 4.28
N TRP A 280 -1.95 -13.33 3.50
CA TRP A 280 -1.03 -13.86 2.50
C TRP A 280 0.32 -14.30 3.08
N PHE A 281 0.81 -13.70 4.15
CA PHE A 281 2.00 -14.21 4.82
C PHE A 281 1.74 -15.60 5.39
N GLN A 282 0.59 -15.81 6.06
CA GLN A 282 0.18 -17.12 6.54
C GLN A 282 0.04 -18.15 5.40
N ALA A 283 -0.55 -17.75 4.28
CA ALA A 283 -0.70 -18.64 3.12
C ALA A 283 0.64 -19.02 2.47
N LEU A 284 1.61 -18.11 2.44
CA LEU A 284 2.92 -18.31 1.81
C LEU A 284 3.96 -18.97 2.73
N ARG A 285 3.79 -18.86 4.06
CA ARG A 285 4.73 -19.39 5.08
C ARG A 285 4.11 -20.43 6.02
N SER A 286 2.82 -20.73 5.86
CA SER A 286 2.02 -21.66 6.67
C SER A 286 1.72 -21.19 8.09
N ASN A 287 2.32 -20.09 8.57
CA ASN A 287 2.04 -19.48 9.87
C ASN A 287 2.39 -17.98 9.83
N LEU A 288 1.92 -17.25 10.84
CA LEU A 288 2.38 -15.91 11.18
C LEU A 288 2.70 -15.87 12.67
N ASP A 289 3.95 -16.15 13.01
CA ASP A 289 4.56 -15.81 14.29
C ASP A 289 5.64 -14.73 14.09
N PHE A 290 6.06 -14.13 15.20
CA PHE A 290 7.01 -13.02 15.17
C PHE A 290 8.36 -13.41 14.57
N GLU A 291 8.87 -14.60 14.91
CA GLU A 291 10.18 -15.04 14.45
C GLU A 291 10.18 -15.33 12.95
N SER A 292 9.16 -16.01 12.44
CA SER A 292 9.00 -16.28 11.01
C SER A 292 8.93 -14.98 10.21
N TRP A 293 8.20 -13.97 10.73
CA TRP A 293 8.14 -12.65 10.12
C TRP A 293 9.48 -11.93 10.16
N ARG A 294 10.15 -11.89 11.32
CA ARG A 294 11.45 -11.24 11.52
C ARG A 294 12.52 -11.78 10.56
N LEU A 295 12.56 -13.11 10.40
CA LEU A 295 13.49 -13.79 9.49
C LEU A 295 13.20 -13.53 8.00
N ALA A 296 11.97 -13.17 7.67
CA ALA A 296 11.59 -12.82 6.29
C ALA A 296 11.97 -11.39 5.89
N LEU A 297 12.35 -10.54 6.85
CA LEU A 297 12.78 -9.16 6.56
C LEU A 297 14.16 -9.16 5.91
N PRO A 298 14.36 -8.48 4.76
CA PRO A 298 15.68 -8.36 4.15
C PRO A 298 16.58 -7.41 4.96
N ALA A 299 17.84 -7.78 5.16
CA ALA A 299 18.80 -6.88 5.80
C ALA A 299 18.94 -5.54 5.03
N PRO A 300 19.06 -4.39 5.71
CA PRO A 300 19.23 -4.18 7.14
C PRO A 300 17.91 -3.88 7.89
N LEU A 301 16.74 -4.28 7.36
CA LEU A 301 15.48 -4.04 8.02
C LEU A 301 15.35 -4.85 9.30
N SER A 302 14.70 -4.29 10.30
CA SER A 302 14.51 -4.90 11.61
C SER A 302 13.15 -4.56 12.19
N PRO A 303 12.62 -5.33 13.15
CA PRO A 303 11.35 -5.05 13.80
C PRO A 303 11.23 -3.61 14.36
N ALA A 304 12.33 -3.03 14.85
CA ALA A 304 12.32 -1.66 15.35
C ALA A 304 11.98 -0.60 14.28
N LEU A 305 12.29 -0.87 13.00
CA LEU A 305 11.97 0.02 11.89
C LEU A 305 10.54 -0.19 11.37
N MET A 306 9.89 -1.28 11.77
CA MET A 306 8.57 -1.73 11.28
C MET A 306 7.47 -1.48 12.32
N ARG A 307 7.72 -0.64 13.31
CA ARG A 307 6.72 -0.22 14.30
C ARG A 307 6.87 1.25 14.63
N GLY A 308 5.74 1.90 14.90
CA GLY A 308 5.71 3.21 15.54
C GLY A 308 5.66 3.11 17.07
N LYS A 309 5.62 4.25 17.75
CA LYS A 309 5.46 4.36 19.19
C LYS A 309 4.48 5.49 19.51
N PRO A 310 3.44 5.23 20.33
CA PRO A 310 3.03 3.93 20.90
C PRO A 310 2.49 2.98 19.84
N LEU A 311 2.55 1.66 20.09
CA LEU A 311 1.99 0.65 19.20
C LEU A 311 0.45 0.78 19.18
N GLN A 312 -0.15 0.77 17.98
CA GLN A 312 -1.60 0.80 17.81
C GLN A 312 -2.18 -0.62 17.85
N ARG A 313 -2.13 -1.24 19.05
CA ARG A 313 -2.51 -2.66 19.25
C ARG A 313 -3.91 -2.96 18.71
N GLU A 314 -4.90 -2.14 19.02
CA GLU A 314 -6.27 -2.37 18.56
C GLU A 314 -6.37 -2.43 17.03
N ALA A 315 -5.75 -1.49 16.31
CA ALA A 315 -5.75 -1.47 14.86
C ALA A 315 -5.04 -2.71 14.27
N ARG A 316 -3.92 -3.10 14.86
CA ARG A 316 -3.16 -4.30 14.45
C ARG A 316 -3.92 -5.60 14.72
N LEU A 317 -4.61 -5.71 15.86
CA LEU A 317 -5.50 -6.84 16.18
C LEU A 317 -6.69 -6.91 15.20
N ARG A 318 -7.31 -5.77 14.90
CA ARG A 318 -8.36 -5.68 13.87
C ARG A 318 -7.87 -6.09 12.49
N ALA A 319 -6.60 -5.89 12.19
CA ALA A 319 -5.96 -6.37 10.97
C ALA A 319 -5.64 -7.87 11.00
N GLY A 320 -5.74 -8.55 12.16
CA GLY A 320 -5.55 -9.98 12.32
C GLY A 320 -4.17 -10.39 12.85
N GLN A 321 -3.33 -9.45 13.31
CA GLN A 321 -2.13 -9.80 14.08
C GLN A 321 -2.55 -10.32 15.46
N SER A 322 -1.80 -11.28 16.04
CA SER A 322 -2.13 -11.86 17.35
C SER A 322 -1.52 -11.05 18.49
N GLU A 323 -2.11 -11.18 19.70
CA GLU A 323 -1.53 -10.57 20.91
C GLU A 323 -0.09 -11.02 21.14
N ALA A 324 0.20 -12.32 20.98
CA ALA A 324 1.55 -12.87 21.12
C ALA A 324 2.55 -12.22 20.14
N PHE A 325 2.15 -12.04 18.87
CA PHE A 325 2.97 -11.34 17.88
C PHE A 325 3.25 -9.89 18.30
N LEU A 326 2.25 -9.19 18.82
CA LEU A 326 2.38 -7.81 19.25
C LEU A 326 3.24 -7.66 20.52
N ASP A 327 3.13 -8.61 21.46
CA ASP A 327 3.97 -8.63 22.67
C ASP A 327 5.45 -8.79 22.31
N GLU A 328 5.77 -9.72 21.42
CA GLU A 328 7.14 -9.92 20.93
C GLU A 328 7.64 -8.71 20.13
N LEU A 329 6.78 -8.12 19.27
CA LEU A 329 7.13 -6.92 18.52
C LEU A 329 7.44 -5.76 19.44
N GLU A 330 6.65 -5.55 20.49
CA GLU A 330 6.80 -4.45 21.45
C GLU A 330 8.04 -4.65 22.33
N ALA A 331 8.29 -5.87 22.77
CA ALA A 331 9.45 -6.23 23.58
C ALA A 331 10.77 -6.26 22.81
N TRP A 332 10.73 -6.44 21.48
CA TRP A 332 11.94 -6.64 20.69
C TRP A 332 12.92 -5.47 20.79
N GLN A 333 14.20 -5.78 21.03
CA GLN A 333 15.31 -4.84 20.98
C GLN A 333 16.38 -5.37 20.01
N PRO A 334 17.11 -4.51 19.29
CA PRO A 334 18.26 -4.94 18.51
C PRO A 334 19.34 -5.50 19.46
N ASP A 335 20.04 -6.52 19.01
CA ASP A 335 21.20 -7.05 19.72
C ASP A 335 22.19 -5.92 19.98
N SER A 336 22.68 -5.82 21.19
CA SER A 336 23.70 -4.81 21.54
C SER A 336 24.96 -5.11 20.70
N PRO A 337 25.56 -4.10 20.03
CA PRO A 337 26.81 -4.35 19.31
C PRO A 337 27.88 -4.74 20.33
N GLY A 338 28.19 -6.03 20.46
CA GLY A 338 29.30 -6.53 21.27
C GLY A 338 28.96 -7.57 22.35
N SER A 339 28.01 -8.50 22.10
CA SER A 339 27.91 -9.74 22.87
C SER A 339 28.49 -10.93 22.09
#